data_dbc0acaa17298684220e0e6cc1f2f424
#
_entry.id   dbc0acaa17298684220e0e6cc1f2f424
#
_cell.length_a   1.000
_cell.length_b   1.000
_cell.length_c   1.000
_cell.angle_alpha   90.00
_cell.angle_beta   90.00
_cell.angle_gamma   90.00
#
_symmetry.space_group_name_H-M   'P 1'
#
loop_
_entity.id
_entity.type
_entity.pdbx_description
1 polymer ?
#
loop_
_entity_poly.entity_id
_entity_poly.type
_entity_poly.pdbx_seq_one_letter_code
_entity_poly.pdbx_strand_id
1 'polypeptide(L)'
;VKSAPASAVASFWRGISAQNRDLLKSAAALAAICILAVLLSPNASNGSNIFLQAGNLTDILRQVSIVGIISLGMNFVILTGGIDLSVGSILALSTTVVALVLTKWQTGFSYPLEITLAVLAALAASTASGALSGAVIAVFDVQPFVVTLAGMIGIRGLAKWLSNNANVDVGFGQDVASTFAAIFRGKAVTIGCYVALAIVFAILLSRTIFGRYVRAVGDNERAA
;
A
#
# COMPACT_ATOMS: atom_id res chain seq x y z
N VAL A 1 12.47 32.29 32.03
CA VAL A 1 12.29 30.91 31.54
C VAL A 1 13.61 30.18 31.79
N LYS A 2 13.69 29.31 32.83
CA LYS A 2 14.89 28.51 33.13
C LYS A 2 14.98 27.41 32.07
N SER A 3 15.98 27.48 31.20
CA SER A 3 16.35 26.40 30.29
C SER A 3 16.70 25.13 31.10
N ALA A 4 16.11 24.00 30.80
CA ALA A 4 16.47 22.75 31.44
C ALA A 4 17.97 22.48 31.24
N PRO A 5 18.70 22.02 32.25
CA PRO A 5 20.15 21.81 32.14
C PRO A 5 20.43 20.72 31.10
N ALA A 6 21.39 20.93 30.21
CA ALA A 6 21.82 20.05 29.15
C ALA A 6 22.11 18.60 29.64
N SER A 7 22.44 18.47 30.92
CA SER A 7 22.63 17.16 31.60
C SER A 7 21.33 16.33 31.75
N ALA A 8 20.18 17.00 31.97
CA ALA A 8 18.88 16.29 32.11
C ALA A 8 18.40 15.71 30.77
N VAL A 9 18.61 16.44 29.68
CA VAL A 9 18.30 15.98 28.32
C VAL A 9 19.21 14.81 27.95
N ALA A 10 20.51 14.91 28.24
CA ALA A 10 21.47 13.84 27.96
C ALA A 10 21.24 12.58 28.79
N SER A 11 20.75 12.71 30.04
CA SER A 11 20.40 11.54 30.88
C SER A 11 19.12 10.85 30.41
N PHE A 12 18.12 11.61 29.95
CA PHE A 12 16.91 11.08 29.34
C PHE A 12 17.23 10.21 28.12
N TRP A 13 18.07 10.72 27.20
CA TRP A 13 18.46 10.01 25.99
C TRP A 13 19.30 8.75 26.26
N ARG A 14 20.06 8.68 27.35
CA ARG A 14 20.85 7.50 27.74
C ARG A 14 20.00 6.37 28.31
N GLY A 15 18.85 6.68 28.90
CA GLY A 15 17.93 5.67 29.45
C GLY A 15 17.05 4.96 28.41
N ILE A 16 17.02 5.46 27.16
CA ILE A 16 16.18 4.92 26.09
C ILE A 16 16.98 3.94 25.24
N SER A 17 16.44 2.74 25.00
CA SER A 17 17.06 1.77 24.09
C SER A 17 17.25 2.36 22.67
N ALA A 18 18.25 1.88 21.91
CA ALA A 18 18.52 2.39 20.56
C ALA A 18 17.28 2.38 19.67
N GLN A 19 16.50 1.32 19.72
CA GLN A 19 15.25 1.17 18.97
C GLN A 19 14.21 2.23 19.35
N ASN A 20 14.04 2.52 20.63
CA ASN A 20 13.10 3.54 21.10
C ASN A 20 13.54 4.97 20.74
N ARG A 21 14.85 5.20 20.65
CA ARG A 21 15.39 6.50 20.21
C ARG A 21 15.06 6.79 18.75
N ASP A 22 15.13 5.81 17.88
CA ASP A 22 14.81 6.00 16.46
C ASP A 22 13.31 6.17 16.24
N LEU A 23 12.48 5.46 16.99
CA LEU A 23 11.03 5.71 17.02
C LEU A 23 10.70 7.14 17.49
N LEU A 24 11.37 7.62 18.54
CA LEU A 24 11.19 8.98 19.05
C LEU A 24 11.62 10.05 18.04
N LYS A 25 12.72 9.85 17.33
CA LYS A 25 13.17 10.77 16.26
C LYS A 25 12.13 10.84 15.14
N SER A 26 11.63 9.69 14.69
CA SER A 26 10.60 9.62 13.63
C SER A 26 9.29 10.28 14.08
N ALA A 27 8.87 10.03 15.32
CA ALA A 27 7.68 10.65 15.89
C ALA A 27 7.85 12.17 16.07
N ALA A 28 9.03 12.62 16.50
CA ALA A 28 9.33 14.06 16.63
C ALA A 28 9.36 14.75 15.26
N ALA A 29 9.94 14.12 14.25
CA ALA A 29 9.93 14.65 12.89
C ALA A 29 8.49 14.74 12.33
N LEU A 30 7.67 13.72 12.54
CA LEU A 30 6.26 13.75 12.15
C LEU A 30 5.50 14.86 12.88
N ALA A 31 5.69 14.99 14.20
CA ALA A 31 5.06 16.04 14.99
C ALA A 31 5.48 17.43 14.51
N ALA A 32 6.77 17.66 14.19
CA ALA A 32 7.25 18.90 13.63
C ALA A 32 6.60 19.24 12.29
N ILE A 33 6.46 18.25 11.39
CA ILE A 33 5.76 18.43 10.10
C ILE A 33 4.28 18.78 10.34
N CYS A 34 3.60 18.10 11.24
CA CYS A 34 2.20 18.39 11.57
C CYS A 34 2.04 19.81 12.15
N ILE A 35 2.94 20.22 13.04
CA ILE A 35 2.93 21.59 13.62
C ILE A 35 3.14 22.63 12.51
N LEU A 36 4.12 22.43 11.62
CA LEU A 36 4.34 23.30 10.48
C LEU A 36 3.13 23.35 9.55
N ALA A 37 2.49 22.20 9.29
CA ALA A 37 1.29 22.15 8.46
C ALA A 37 0.13 22.93 9.09
N VAL A 38 -0.05 22.86 10.41
CA VAL A 38 -1.06 23.67 11.12
C VAL A 38 -0.73 25.16 11.05
N LEU A 39 0.53 25.55 11.26
CA LEU A 39 0.95 26.97 11.29
C LEU A 39 0.90 27.61 9.90
N LEU A 40 1.22 26.86 8.85
CA LEU A 40 1.27 27.38 7.47
C LEU A 40 -0.06 27.18 6.71
N SER A 41 -0.99 26.40 7.26
CA SER A 41 -2.29 26.15 6.62
C SER A 41 -3.15 27.41 6.61
N PRO A 42 -3.75 27.76 5.47
CA PRO A 42 -4.72 28.84 5.42
C PRO A 42 -5.97 28.51 6.24
N ASN A 43 -6.70 29.55 6.63
CA ASN A 43 -8.00 29.41 7.25
C ASN A 43 -9.11 29.37 6.19
N ALA A 44 -10.11 28.53 6.42
CA ALA A 44 -11.33 28.50 5.63
C ALA A 44 -12.18 29.77 5.89
N SER A 45 -13.20 29.97 5.08
CA SER A 45 -14.13 31.12 5.21
C SER A 45 -14.84 31.21 6.57
N ASN A 46 -14.94 30.09 7.29
CA ASN A 46 -15.48 30.01 8.66
C ASN A 46 -14.44 30.25 9.76
N GLY A 47 -13.21 30.64 9.40
CA GLY A 47 -12.11 30.89 10.35
C GLY A 47 -11.40 29.61 10.86
N SER A 48 -11.83 28.42 10.49
CA SER A 48 -11.20 27.18 10.91
C SER A 48 -9.96 26.86 10.06
N ASN A 49 -8.91 26.34 10.70
CA ASN A 49 -7.70 25.90 10.01
C ASN A 49 -8.01 24.71 9.10
N ILE A 50 -7.70 24.83 7.79
CA ILE A 50 -8.04 23.81 6.79
C ILE A 50 -7.37 22.47 7.09
N PHE A 51 -6.12 22.48 7.57
CA PHE A 51 -5.39 21.25 7.89
C PHE A 51 -6.10 20.41 8.96
N LEU A 52 -6.69 21.06 9.98
CA LEU A 52 -7.37 20.41 11.09
C LEU A 52 -8.82 20.01 10.80
N GLN A 53 -9.35 20.36 9.63
CA GLN A 53 -10.72 19.96 9.28
C GLN A 53 -10.83 18.42 9.16
N ALA A 54 -11.91 17.86 9.68
CA ALA A 54 -12.17 16.41 9.64
C ALA A 54 -12.14 15.85 8.20
N GLY A 55 -12.60 16.65 7.23
CA GLY A 55 -12.52 16.31 5.82
C GLY A 55 -11.08 16.05 5.36
N ASN A 56 -10.18 17.00 5.65
CA ASN A 56 -8.76 16.89 5.29
C ASN A 56 -8.06 15.75 6.04
N LEU A 57 -8.30 15.61 7.34
CA LEU A 57 -7.69 14.52 8.12
C LEU A 57 -8.13 13.14 7.60
N THR A 58 -9.39 12.98 7.24
CA THR A 58 -9.87 11.72 6.64
C THR A 58 -9.33 11.50 5.23
N ASP A 59 -9.03 12.55 4.45
CA ASP A 59 -8.34 12.41 3.15
C ASP A 59 -6.89 11.97 3.32
N ILE A 60 -6.19 12.53 4.29
CA ILE A 60 -4.83 12.09 4.66
C ILE A 60 -4.85 10.62 5.08
N LEU A 61 -5.76 10.23 5.98
CA LEU A 61 -5.90 8.83 6.40
C LEU A 61 -6.19 7.90 5.23
N ARG A 62 -7.04 8.29 4.29
CA ARG A 62 -7.30 7.52 3.08
C ARG A 62 -6.04 7.34 2.23
N GLN A 63 -5.29 8.40 1.98
CA GLN A 63 -4.05 8.34 1.19
C GLN A 63 -3.00 7.45 1.87
N VAL A 64 -2.80 7.62 3.17
CA VAL A 64 -1.91 6.77 3.97
C VAL A 64 -2.36 5.31 3.94
N SER A 65 -3.66 5.04 3.96
CA SER A 65 -4.19 3.69 3.88
C SER A 65 -3.88 3.02 2.54
N ILE A 66 -4.00 3.73 1.42
CA ILE A 66 -3.67 3.18 0.09
C ILE A 66 -2.18 2.78 0.02
N VAL A 67 -1.30 3.69 0.42
CA VAL A 67 0.15 3.41 0.45
C VAL A 67 0.45 2.32 1.48
N GLY A 68 -0.24 2.34 2.62
CA GLY A 68 -0.11 1.36 3.68
C GLY A 68 -0.43 -0.06 3.24
N ILE A 69 -1.51 -0.27 2.46
CA ILE A 69 -1.84 -1.60 1.90
C ILE A 69 -0.70 -2.13 1.04
N ILE A 70 -0.14 -1.31 0.16
CA ILE A 70 1.00 -1.69 -0.67
C ILE A 70 2.22 -2.01 0.22
N SER A 71 2.49 -1.17 1.21
CA SER A 71 3.62 -1.34 2.13
C SER A 71 3.52 -2.61 2.97
N LEU A 72 2.32 -3.07 3.34
CA LEU A 72 2.13 -4.35 4.02
C LEU A 72 2.64 -5.52 3.18
N GLY A 73 2.33 -5.54 1.88
CA GLY A 73 2.86 -6.55 0.96
C GLY A 73 4.37 -6.44 0.78
N MET A 74 4.88 -5.22 0.56
CA MET A 74 6.31 -4.96 0.41
C MET A 74 7.14 -5.34 1.63
N ASN A 75 6.55 -5.27 2.83
CA ASN A 75 7.23 -5.67 4.05
C ASN A 75 7.68 -7.14 4.02
N PHE A 76 6.89 -8.05 3.44
CA PHE A 76 7.31 -9.45 3.29
C PHE A 76 8.49 -9.59 2.32
N VAL A 77 8.49 -8.84 1.22
CA VAL A 77 9.59 -8.84 0.25
C VAL A 77 10.88 -8.31 0.89
N ILE A 78 10.78 -7.22 1.65
CA ILE A 78 11.94 -6.62 2.34
C ILE A 78 12.45 -7.56 3.44
N LEU A 79 11.56 -8.22 4.18
CA LEU A 79 11.93 -9.17 5.23
C LEU A 79 12.68 -10.39 4.68
N THR A 80 12.45 -10.79 3.44
CA THR A 80 13.21 -11.86 2.77
C THR A 80 14.47 -11.35 2.05
N GLY A 81 14.85 -10.08 2.25
CA GLY A 81 16.02 -9.47 1.60
C GLY A 81 15.82 -9.11 0.11
N GLY A 82 14.60 -9.24 -0.41
CA GLY A 82 14.26 -8.95 -1.79
C GLY A 82 13.97 -7.47 -2.05
N ILE A 83 14.05 -7.08 -3.33
CA ILE A 83 13.58 -5.79 -3.83
C ILE A 83 12.60 -6.07 -4.96
N ASP A 84 11.36 -5.58 -4.83
CA ASP A 84 10.34 -5.71 -5.87
C ASP A 84 10.01 -4.34 -6.49
N LEU A 85 10.49 -4.13 -7.71
CA LEU A 85 10.20 -2.93 -8.50
C LEU A 85 8.92 -3.07 -9.32
N SER A 86 8.35 -4.28 -9.41
CA SER A 86 7.17 -4.56 -10.25
C SER A 86 5.84 -4.15 -9.60
N VAL A 87 5.82 -3.86 -8.30
CA VAL A 87 4.61 -3.59 -7.53
C VAL A 87 3.72 -2.51 -8.15
N GLY A 88 4.30 -1.41 -8.65
CA GLY A 88 3.55 -0.35 -9.33
C GLY A 88 2.96 -0.78 -10.69
N SER A 89 3.60 -1.73 -11.37
CA SER A 89 3.12 -2.29 -12.64
C SER A 89 2.03 -3.33 -12.40
N ILE A 90 2.14 -4.12 -11.34
CA ILE A 90 1.09 -5.04 -10.89
C ILE A 90 -0.16 -4.27 -10.47
N LEU A 91 0.00 -3.14 -9.77
CA LEU A 91 -1.11 -2.25 -9.43
C LEU A 91 -1.78 -1.70 -10.71
N ALA A 92 -0.99 -1.26 -11.69
CA ALA A 92 -1.52 -0.79 -12.97
C ALA A 92 -2.27 -1.90 -13.73
N LEU A 93 -1.74 -3.13 -13.73
CA LEU A 93 -2.41 -4.28 -14.34
C LEU A 93 -3.74 -4.58 -13.63
N SER A 94 -3.75 -4.63 -12.30
CA SER A 94 -4.95 -4.92 -11.52
C SER A 94 -6.06 -3.88 -11.75
N THR A 95 -5.71 -2.60 -11.77
CA THR A 95 -6.68 -1.53 -12.07
C THR A 95 -7.19 -1.59 -13.50
N THR A 96 -6.34 -1.92 -14.47
CA THR A 96 -6.73 -2.12 -15.86
C THR A 96 -7.70 -3.30 -15.99
N VAL A 97 -7.43 -4.44 -15.35
CA VAL A 97 -8.30 -5.62 -15.38
C VAL A 97 -9.67 -5.30 -14.78
N VAL A 98 -9.72 -4.68 -13.60
CA VAL A 98 -10.99 -4.24 -13.00
C VAL A 98 -11.76 -3.35 -13.95
N ALA A 99 -11.12 -2.32 -14.50
CA ALA A 99 -11.76 -1.37 -15.38
C ALA A 99 -12.33 -2.04 -16.64
N LEU A 100 -11.57 -2.96 -17.27
CA LEU A 100 -12.02 -3.67 -18.46
C LEU A 100 -13.18 -4.63 -18.17
N VAL A 101 -13.15 -5.37 -17.06
CA VAL A 101 -14.26 -6.26 -16.68
C VAL A 101 -15.52 -5.44 -16.44
N LEU A 102 -15.44 -4.31 -15.75
CA LEU A 102 -16.59 -3.49 -15.41
C LEU A 102 -17.15 -2.65 -16.58
N THR A 103 -16.35 -2.40 -17.63
CA THR A 103 -16.76 -1.51 -18.73
C THR A 103 -16.89 -2.21 -20.08
N LYS A 104 -16.01 -3.15 -20.40
CA LYS A 104 -15.94 -3.79 -21.73
C LYS A 104 -16.30 -5.25 -21.75
N TRP A 105 -16.00 -5.99 -20.68
CA TRP A 105 -16.20 -7.45 -20.61
C TRP A 105 -17.38 -7.80 -19.70
N GLN A 106 -18.41 -6.97 -19.71
CA GLN A 106 -19.62 -7.19 -18.93
C GLN A 106 -20.28 -8.52 -19.32
N THR A 107 -20.62 -9.30 -18.32
CA THR A 107 -21.22 -10.64 -18.51
C THR A 107 -22.75 -10.62 -18.50
N GLY A 108 -23.36 -9.46 -18.17
CA GLY A 108 -24.82 -9.31 -18.01
C GLY A 108 -25.36 -9.91 -16.72
N PHE A 109 -24.50 -10.26 -15.77
CA PHE A 109 -24.88 -10.69 -14.43
C PHE A 109 -25.34 -9.51 -13.55
N SER A 110 -25.81 -9.82 -12.35
CA SER A 110 -26.12 -8.79 -11.36
C SER A 110 -24.88 -8.00 -10.96
N TYR A 111 -25.04 -6.70 -10.65
CA TYR A 111 -23.93 -5.82 -10.28
C TYR A 111 -23.01 -6.35 -9.17
N PRO A 112 -23.53 -6.93 -8.06
CA PRO A 112 -22.66 -7.51 -7.04
C PRO A 112 -21.78 -8.65 -7.57
N LEU A 113 -22.29 -9.48 -8.46
CA LEU A 113 -21.54 -10.59 -9.04
C LEU A 113 -20.47 -10.07 -10.02
N GLU A 114 -20.79 -9.10 -10.87
CA GLU A 114 -19.82 -8.48 -11.78
C GLU A 114 -18.70 -7.79 -11.04
N ILE A 115 -19.01 -7.03 -9.98
CA ILE A 115 -18.01 -6.41 -9.11
C ILE A 115 -17.10 -7.46 -8.47
N THR A 116 -17.69 -8.54 -7.96
CA THR A 116 -16.94 -9.64 -7.36
C THR A 116 -16.00 -10.28 -8.37
N LEU A 117 -16.49 -10.59 -9.59
CA LEU A 117 -15.70 -11.16 -10.66
C LEU A 117 -14.56 -10.23 -11.09
N ALA A 118 -14.80 -8.92 -11.18
CA ALA A 118 -13.78 -7.94 -11.50
C ALA A 118 -12.64 -7.92 -10.47
N VAL A 119 -13.00 -7.93 -9.20
CA VAL A 119 -12.02 -7.96 -8.09
C VAL A 119 -11.24 -9.27 -8.09
N LEU A 120 -11.92 -10.41 -8.24
CA LEU A 120 -11.27 -11.72 -8.30
C LEU A 120 -10.35 -11.85 -9.52
N ALA A 121 -10.75 -11.37 -10.69
CA ALA A 121 -9.91 -11.37 -11.89
C ALA A 121 -8.65 -10.52 -11.69
N ALA A 122 -8.77 -9.34 -11.09
CA ALA A 122 -7.61 -8.48 -10.77
C ALA A 122 -6.68 -9.13 -9.75
N LEU A 123 -7.22 -9.75 -8.70
CA LEU A 123 -6.43 -10.49 -7.72
C LEU A 123 -5.71 -11.68 -8.37
N ALA A 124 -6.39 -12.43 -9.24
CA ALA A 124 -5.80 -13.55 -9.97
C ALA A 124 -4.65 -13.08 -10.88
N ALA A 125 -4.86 -12.02 -11.66
CA ALA A 125 -3.85 -11.46 -12.55
C ALA A 125 -2.62 -10.97 -11.77
N SER A 126 -2.84 -10.28 -10.64
CA SER A 126 -1.77 -9.77 -9.77
C SER A 126 -1.00 -10.91 -9.11
N THR A 127 -1.71 -11.90 -8.57
CA THR A 127 -1.11 -13.09 -7.94
C THR A 127 -0.32 -13.92 -8.96
N ALA A 128 -0.85 -14.12 -10.15
CA ALA A 128 -0.15 -14.84 -11.22
C ALA A 128 1.14 -14.11 -11.63
N SER A 129 1.08 -12.77 -11.74
CA SER A 129 2.26 -11.97 -12.05
C SER A 129 3.34 -12.07 -10.97
N GLY A 130 2.95 -11.95 -9.71
CA GLY A 130 3.86 -12.10 -8.57
C GLY A 130 4.42 -13.52 -8.44
N ALA A 131 3.56 -14.53 -8.62
CA ALA A 131 3.96 -15.94 -8.59
C ALA A 131 4.95 -16.29 -9.71
N LEU A 132 4.75 -15.75 -10.91
CA LEU A 132 5.67 -15.93 -12.03
C LEU A 132 7.05 -15.32 -11.71
N SER A 133 7.08 -14.09 -11.22
CA SER A 133 8.33 -13.44 -10.80
C SER A 133 9.03 -14.22 -9.68
N GLY A 134 8.28 -14.64 -8.65
CA GLY A 134 8.81 -15.44 -7.55
C GLY A 134 9.31 -16.81 -7.99
N ALA A 135 8.63 -17.47 -8.92
CA ALA A 135 9.07 -18.75 -9.48
C ALA A 135 10.37 -18.61 -10.27
N VAL A 136 10.51 -17.55 -11.08
CA VAL A 136 11.75 -17.28 -11.81
C VAL A 136 12.91 -17.04 -10.84
N ILE A 137 12.70 -16.25 -9.80
CA ILE A 137 13.71 -16.00 -8.76
C ILE A 137 14.14 -17.30 -8.09
N ALA A 138 13.18 -18.10 -7.63
CA ALA A 138 13.45 -19.29 -6.84
C ALA A 138 14.02 -20.46 -7.67
N VAL A 139 13.58 -20.65 -8.92
CA VAL A 139 14.01 -21.78 -9.76
C VAL A 139 15.37 -21.53 -10.41
N PHE A 140 15.62 -20.28 -10.83
CA PHE A 140 16.83 -19.94 -11.57
C PHE A 140 17.89 -19.22 -10.72
N ASP A 141 17.64 -19.04 -9.43
CA ASP A 141 18.53 -18.34 -8.48
C ASP A 141 18.98 -16.95 -9.01
N VAL A 142 18.03 -16.24 -9.62
CA VAL A 142 18.28 -14.90 -10.20
C VAL A 142 17.98 -13.85 -9.13
N GLN A 143 18.80 -12.80 -9.11
CA GLN A 143 18.57 -11.68 -8.17
C GLN A 143 17.17 -11.08 -8.32
N PRO A 144 16.42 -10.91 -7.24
CA PRO A 144 15.04 -10.37 -7.24
C PRO A 144 14.92 -9.04 -7.99
N PHE A 145 15.90 -8.14 -7.84
CA PHE A 145 15.94 -6.86 -8.51
C PHE A 145 15.85 -6.98 -10.04
N VAL A 146 16.60 -7.90 -10.65
CA VAL A 146 16.65 -8.08 -12.12
C VAL A 146 15.31 -8.57 -12.64
N VAL A 147 14.73 -9.58 -11.97
CA VAL A 147 13.45 -10.17 -12.38
C VAL A 147 12.32 -9.16 -12.22
N THR A 148 12.27 -8.44 -11.10
CA THR A 148 11.20 -7.47 -10.84
C THR A 148 11.34 -6.21 -11.70
N LEU A 149 12.55 -5.81 -12.09
CA LEU A 149 12.77 -4.75 -13.08
C LEU A 149 12.22 -5.15 -14.46
N ALA A 150 12.52 -6.37 -14.92
CA ALA A 150 11.95 -6.89 -16.16
C ALA A 150 10.42 -7.00 -16.06
N GLY A 151 9.90 -7.50 -14.93
CA GLY A 151 8.48 -7.54 -14.59
C GLY A 151 7.82 -6.16 -14.64
N MET A 152 8.48 -5.14 -14.10
CA MET A 152 7.99 -3.76 -14.13
C MET A 152 7.72 -3.28 -15.57
N ILE A 153 8.60 -3.59 -16.50
CA ILE A 153 8.45 -3.19 -17.90
C ILE A 153 7.42 -4.07 -18.60
N GLY A 154 7.52 -5.39 -18.45
CA GLY A 154 6.63 -6.36 -19.13
C GLY A 154 5.18 -6.26 -18.66
N ILE A 155 4.94 -6.22 -17.35
CA ILE A 155 3.59 -6.13 -16.78
C ILE A 155 2.95 -4.78 -17.11
N ARG A 156 3.72 -3.69 -17.10
CA ARG A 156 3.23 -2.38 -17.53
C ARG A 156 2.88 -2.36 -19.02
N GLY A 157 3.71 -3.00 -19.86
CA GLY A 157 3.42 -3.20 -21.28
C GLY A 157 2.14 -3.98 -21.48
N LEU A 158 1.93 -5.07 -20.74
CA LEU A 158 0.71 -5.87 -20.76
C LEU A 158 -0.52 -5.05 -20.37
N ALA A 159 -0.45 -4.26 -19.30
CA ALA A 159 -1.56 -3.40 -18.88
C ALA A 159 -1.94 -2.39 -19.96
N LYS A 160 -0.95 -1.76 -20.60
CA LYS A 160 -1.16 -0.83 -21.72
C LYS A 160 -1.74 -1.54 -22.94
N TRP A 161 -1.24 -2.72 -23.28
CA TRP A 161 -1.76 -3.50 -24.40
C TRP A 161 -3.23 -3.89 -24.19
N LEU A 162 -3.59 -4.37 -23.01
CA LEU A 162 -4.97 -4.72 -22.66
C LEU A 162 -5.93 -3.52 -22.77
N SER A 163 -5.49 -2.32 -22.37
CA SER A 163 -6.30 -1.09 -22.48
C SER A 163 -6.24 -0.42 -23.86
N ASN A 164 -5.54 -1.01 -24.84
CA ASN A 164 -5.22 -0.38 -26.12
C ASN A 164 -4.53 0.99 -25.96
N ASN A 165 -3.69 1.12 -24.93
CA ASN A 165 -2.99 2.35 -24.55
C ASN A 165 -3.92 3.55 -24.31
N ALA A 166 -5.19 3.30 -24.00
CA ALA A 166 -6.21 4.28 -23.71
C ALA A 166 -6.56 4.30 -22.22
N ASN A 167 -7.03 5.43 -21.75
CA ASN A 167 -7.63 5.52 -20.42
C ASN A 167 -8.99 4.80 -20.44
N VAL A 168 -9.26 4.04 -19.40
CA VAL A 168 -10.55 3.40 -19.19
C VAL A 168 -11.24 4.12 -18.03
N ASP A 169 -12.26 4.89 -18.36
CA ASP A 169 -12.99 5.67 -17.37
C ASP A 169 -13.94 4.77 -16.57
N VAL A 170 -13.87 4.90 -15.22
CA VAL A 170 -14.71 4.16 -14.28
C VAL A 170 -15.44 5.16 -13.38
N GLY A 171 -16.76 5.03 -13.29
CA GLY A 171 -17.57 5.83 -12.38
C GLY A 171 -18.17 7.10 -12.96
N PHE A 172 -18.34 7.17 -14.29
CA PHE A 172 -19.02 8.24 -15.01
C PHE A 172 -20.28 7.68 -15.69
N GLY A 173 -21.32 7.37 -14.94
CA GLY A 173 -22.57 6.83 -15.48
C GLY A 173 -23.47 6.26 -14.39
N GLN A 174 -24.46 5.44 -14.81
CA GLN A 174 -25.35 4.70 -13.92
C GLN A 174 -25.25 3.20 -14.20
N ASP A 175 -24.03 2.71 -14.35
CA ASP A 175 -23.70 1.33 -14.65
C ASP A 175 -23.00 0.62 -13.47
N VAL A 176 -22.61 -0.62 -13.68
CA VAL A 176 -21.86 -1.41 -12.68
C VAL A 176 -20.55 -0.74 -12.28
N ALA A 177 -19.87 -0.09 -13.23
CA ALA A 177 -18.61 0.61 -12.97
C ALA A 177 -18.81 1.81 -12.03
N SER A 178 -19.91 2.52 -12.17
CA SER A 178 -20.31 3.62 -11.27
C SER A 178 -20.69 3.12 -9.88
N THR A 179 -21.36 1.98 -9.78
CA THR A 179 -21.67 1.33 -8.50
C THR A 179 -20.39 0.90 -7.78
N PHE A 180 -19.44 0.29 -8.50
CA PHE A 180 -18.11 -0.01 -7.98
C PHE A 180 -17.41 1.23 -7.46
N ALA A 181 -17.35 2.28 -8.27
CA ALA A 181 -16.72 3.55 -7.89
C ALA A 181 -17.37 4.17 -6.66
N ALA A 182 -18.70 4.13 -6.53
CA ALA A 182 -19.42 4.65 -5.36
C ALA A 182 -19.06 3.89 -4.08
N ILE A 183 -18.94 2.56 -4.14
CA ILE A 183 -18.55 1.72 -3.00
C ILE A 183 -17.10 2.02 -2.56
N PHE A 184 -16.16 1.97 -3.51
CA PHE A 184 -14.72 2.04 -3.18
C PHE A 184 -14.18 3.48 -3.09
N ARG A 185 -14.93 4.49 -3.53
CA ARG A 185 -14.60 5.91 -3.31
C ARG A 185 -14.77 6.32 -1.85
N GLY A 186 -15.55 5.57 -1.06
CA GLY A 186 -15.79 5.83 0.36
C GLY A 186 -14.49 5.76 1.18
N LYS A 187 -14.15 6.86 1.89
CA LYS A 187 -12.94 6.94 2.72
C LYS A 187 -12.91 5.82 3.78
N ALA A 188 -14.07 5.55 4.40
CA ALA A 188 -14.21 4.53 5.43
C ALA A 188 -13.89 3.12 4.91
N VAL A 189 -14.26 2.79 3.66
CA VAL A 189 -13.97 1.49 3.05
C VAL A 189 -12.45 1.30 2.88
N THR A 190 -11.76 2.30 2.33
CA THR A 190 -10.31 2.23 2.14
C THR A 190 -9.56 2.10 3.46
N ILE A 191 -9.92 2.93 4.45
CA ILE A 191 -9.31 2.91 5.79
C ILE A 191 -9.61 1.57 6.49
N GLY A 192 -10.87 1.10 6.42
CA GLY A 192 -11.27 -0.18 7.01
C GLY A 192 -10.54 -1.37 6.38
N CYS A 193 -10.39 -1.41 5.06
CA CYS A 193 -9.60 -2.42 4.36
C CYS A 193 -8.13 -2.41 4.82
N TYR A 194 -7.52 -1.23 4.95
CA TYR A 194 -6.14 -1.13 5.45
C TYR A 194 -5.99 -1.70 6.85
N VAL A 195 -6.87 -1.30 7.78
CA VAL A 195 -6.81 -1.79 9.17
C VAL A 195 -7.03 -3.30 9.23
N ALA A 196 -8.02 -3.83 8.49
CA ALA A 196 -8.28 -5.26 8.44
C ALA A 196 -7.07 -6.03 7.88
N LEU A 197 -6.50 -5.58 6.76
CA LEU A 197 -5.31 -6.18 6.19
C LEU A 197 -4.09 -6.07 7.12
N ALA A 198 -3.89 -4.94 7.78
CA ALA A 198 -2.80 -4.77 8.74
C ALA A 198 -2.88 -5.79 9.90
N ILE A 199 -4.09 -6.04 10.42
CA ILE A 199 -4.32 -7.07 11.45
C ILE A 199 -4.02 -8.47 10.90
N VAL A 200 -4.52 -8.81 9.71
CA VAL A 200 -4.29 -10.11 9.06
C VAL A 200 -2.79 -10.33 8.83
N PHE A 201 -2.10 -9.35 8.27
CA PHE A 201 -0.66 -9.43 7.99
C PHE A 201 0.18 -9.50 9.27
N ALA A 202 -0.21 -8.77 10.32
CA ALA A 202 0.43 -8.87 11.63
C ALA A 202 0.28 -10.28 12.24
N ILE A 203 -0.90 -10.89 12.12
CA ILE A 203 -1.15 -12.28 12.57
C ILE A 203 -0.35 -13.25 11.71
N LEU A 204 -0.36 -13.12 10.39
CA LEU A 204 0.41 -13.95 9.46
C LEU A 204 1.89 -13.93 9.83
N LEU A 205 2.46 -12.75 10.04
CA LEU A 205 3.88 -12.60 10.35
C LEU A 205 4.24 -13.11 11.75
N SER A 206 3.38 -12.84 12.77
CA SER A 206 3.73 -13.13 14.18
C SER A 206 3.31 -14.50 14.66
N ARG A 207 2.23 -15.08 14.10
CA ARG A 207 1.58 -16.27 14.65
C ARG A 207 1.58 -17.49 13.74
N THR A 208 2.01 -17.37 12.45
CA THR A 208 1.97 -18.49 11.51
C THR A 208 3.36 -19.09 11.22
N ILE A 209 3.35 -20.30 10.65
CA ILE A 209 4.55 -20.97 10.14
C ILE A 209 5.16 -20.14 9.00
N PHE A 210 4.33 -19.59 8.12
CA PHE A 210 4.76 -18.73 7.02
C PHE A 210 5.60 -17.53 7.53
N GLY A 211 5.12 -16.81 8.54
CA GLY A 211 5.87 -15.69 9.12
C GLY A 211 7.21 -16.11 9.76
N ARG A 212 7.32 -17.35 10.25
CA ARG A 212 8.60 -17.89 10.73
C ARG A 212 9.57 -18.15 9.58
N TYR A 213 9.09 -18.75 8.48
CA TYR A 213 9.93 -18.97 7.29
C TYR A 213 10.39 -17.65 6.64
N VAL A 214 9.49 -16.66 6.50
CA VAL A 214 9.86 -15.34 5.97
C VAL A 214 11.01 -14.72 6.77
N ARG A 215 10.97 -14.79 8.09
CA ARG A 215 12.05 -14.27 8.94
C ARG A 215 13.32 -15.10 8.87
N ALA A 216 13.20 -16.44 8.84
CA ALA A 216 14.35 -17.32 8.74
C ALA A 216 15.12 -17.09 7.42
N VAL A 217 14.41 -16.99 6.29
CA VAL A 217 15.03 -16.67 5.00
C VAL A 217 15.73 -15.31 5.05
N GLY A 218 15.09 -14.30 5.65
CA GLY A 218 15.69 -12.97 5.78
C GLY A 218 16.94 -12.92 6.67
N ASP A 219 16.98 -13.75 7.71
CA ASP A 219 18.14 -13.84 8.59
C ASP A 219 19.30 -14.58 7.93
N ASN A 220 19.03 -15.71 7.27
CA ASN A 220 20.03 -16.49 6.53
C ASN A 220 19.37 -17.47 5.56
N GLU A 221 19.30 -17.09 4.28
CA GLU A 221 18.67 -17.87 3.21
C GLU A 221 19.28 -19.28 3.06
N ARG A 222 20.61 -19.42 3.27
CA ARG A 222 21.31 -20.71 3.13
C ARG A 222 21.05 -21.66 4.30
N ALA A 223 20.62 -21.15 5.45
CA ALA A 223 20.33 -21.92 6.63
C ALA A 223 18.85 -22.26 6.79
N ALA A 224 17.98 -21.56 6.08
CA ALA A 224 16.53 -21.72 6.11
C ALA A 224 16.05 -22.84 5.18
#